data_b416de626a038df204570400eb37005c
#
_entry.id   b416de626a038df204570400eb37005c
#
_cell.length_a   1.000
_cell.length_b   1.000
_cell.length_c   1.000
_cell.angle_alpha   90.00
_cell.angle_beta   90.00
_cell.angle_gamma   90.00
#
_symmetry.space_group_name_H-M   'P 1'
#
loop_
_entity.id
_entity.type
_entity.pdbx_description
1 polymer ?
#
loop_
_entity_poly.entity_id
_entity_poly.type
_entity_poly.pdbx_seq_one_letter_code
_entity_poly.pdbx_strand_id
1 'polypeptide(L)'
;TLWKRPAPIKSERVELVSSLIPYGFELLDERSGYPAGIRDPLWQQRLFETQRDQGDVQGLVASCLVEITRGIRQRGLPASVPDARAAQEIAISLARLRGLATPGRRELVEAVQTALTHGELMGRGRIVAKAMQYVMVGRTRGHLAPETPRSGLAPHVLALLAALRLPRGAKLAMAEPEDLRLDPLRGAIGALLDDA
;
A
#
# COMPACT_ATOMS: atom_id res chain seq x y z
N THR A 1 38.71 10.10 24.52
CA THR A 1 39.18 10.13 23.13
C THR A 1 38.23 11.00 22.34
N LEU A 2 38.61 12.26 22.10
CA LEU A 2 37.84 13.24 21.35
C LEU A 2 37.72 12.79 19.88
N TRP A 3 36.52 12.62 19.41
CA TRP A 3 36.17 12.37 18.00
C TRP A 3 36.65 13.60 17.19
N LYS A 4 37.79 13.49 16.52
CA LYS A 4 38.20 14.51 15.55
C LYS A 4 37.26 14.43 14.37
N ARG A 5 36.53 15.55 14.08
CA ARG A 5 35.78 15.67 12.86
C ARG A 5 36.71 15.43 11.67
N PRO A 6 36.38 14.54 10.74
CA PRO A 6 37.15 14.38 9.53
C PRO A 6 37.21 15.73 8.77
N ALA A 7 38.35 16.01 8.16
CA ALA A 7 38.51 17.20 7.34
C ALA A 7 37.48 17.17 6.20
N PRO A 8 36.91 18.34 5.83
CA PRO A 8 35.97 18.37 4.73
C PRO A 8 36.65 17.88 3.45
N ILE A 9 36.06 16.89 2.82
CA ILE A 9 36.51 16.38 1.52
C ILE A 9 36.25 17.52 0.51
N LYS A 10 37.30 17.99 -0.14
CA LYS A 10 37.18 18.90 -1.29
C LYS A 10 36.62 18.07 -2.45
N SER A 11 35.31 18.06 -2.59
CA SER A 11 34.65 17.48 -3.75
C SER A 11 34.31 18.59 -4.76
N GLU A 12 34.52 18.31 -6.03
CA GLU A 12 33.92 19.12 -7.10
C GLU A 12 32.40 19.17 -6.90
N ARG A 13 31.80 20.34 -7.10
CA ARG A 13 30.34 20.47 -7.03
C ARG A 13 29.75 19.69 -8.18
N VAL A 14 29.16 18.56 -7.88
CA VAL A 14 28.35 17.81 -8.83
C VAL A 14 26.91 18.32 -8.73
N GLU A 15 26.33 18.69 -9.85
CA GLU A 15 24.93 19.03 -9.92
C GLU A 15 24.11 17.76 -9.64
N LEU A 16 23.40 17.74 -8.51
CA LEU A 16 22.55 16.62 -8.10
C LEU A 16 21.10 16.96 -8.49
N VAL A 17 20.55 16.18 -9.41
CA VAL A 17 19.13 16.26 -9.75
C VAL A 17 18.40 15.16 -8.99
N SER A 18 17.47 15.53 -8.13
CA SER A 18 16.62 14.59 -7.38
C SER A 18 15.18 14.66 -7.84
N SER A 19 14.52 13.53 -7.86
CA SER A 19 13.12 13.39 -8.21
C SER A 19 12.42 12.50 -7.21
N LEU A 20 11.25 12.93 -6.75
CA LEU A 20 10.40 12.10 -5.90
C LEU A 20 9.52 11.20 -6.76
N ILE A 21 9.36 9.96 -6.32
CA ILE A 21 8.52 8.95 -6.97
C ILE A 21 7.35 8.63 -6.03
N PRO A 22 6.09 8.66 -6.51
CA PRO A 22 4.97 8.24 -5.69
C PRO A 22 5.02 6.73 -5.47
N TYR A 23 5.01 6.32 -4.21
CA TYR A 23 4.95 4.90 -3.84
C TYR A 23 3.51 4.47 -3.56
N GLY A 24 3.17 3.24 -3.98
CA GLY A 24 1.98 2.55 -3.50
C GLY A 24 2.27 1.79 -2.21
N PHE A 25 1.28 1.62 -1.35
CA PHE A 25 1.43 0.89 -0.08
C PHE A 25 1.88 -0.56 -0.28
N GLU A 26 1.44 -1.21 -1.37
CA GLU A 26 1.89 -2.56 -1.72
C GLU A 26 3.41 -2.64 -1.97
N LEU A 27 3.99 -1.60 -2.57
CA LEU A 27 5.44 -1.50 -2.81
C LEU A 27 6.20 -1.05 -1.57
N LEU A 28 5.55 -0.27 -0.69
CA LEU A 28 6.13 0.22 0.55
C LEU A 28 6.16 -0.86 1.64
N ASP A 29 5.35 -1.90 1.52
CA ASP A 29 5.35 -2.99 2.51
C ASP A 29 6.70 -3.72 2.53
N GLU A 30 7.26 -3.96 3.71
CA GLU A 30 8.56 -4.61 3.89
C GLU A 30 8.66 -5.98 3.19
N ARG A 31 7.53 -6.66 3.00
CA ARG A 31 7.44 -7.96 2.32
C ARG A 31 7.55 -7.86 0.81
N SER A 32 7.49 -6.65 0.24
CA SER A 32 7.71 -6.41 -1.19
C SER A 32 9.17 -6.57 -1.62
N GLY A 33 10.09 -6.69 -0.66
CA GLY A 33 11.53 -6.70 -0.91
C GLY A 33 12.19 -5.33 -0.89
N TYR A 34 11.43 -4.26 -0.58
CA TYR A 34 12.00 -2.92 -0.44
C TYR A 34 12.76 -2.79 0.90
N PRO A 35 14.09 -2.49 0.89
CA PRO A 35 14.91 -2.54 2.10
C PRO A 35 14.50 -1.58 3.21
N ALA A 36 13.86 -0.46 2.87
CA ALA A 36 13.34 0.55 3.81
C ALA A 36 11.82 0.44 3.98
N GLY A 37 11.25 -0.74 3.74
CA GLY A 37 9.82 -0.97 3.79
C GLY A 37 9.21 -0.79 5.18
N ILE A 38 7.94 -0.47 5.20
CA ILE A 38 7.13 -0.32 6.41
C ILE A 38 6.21 -1.53 6.51
N ARG A 39 6.14 -2.14 7.68
CA ARG A 39 5.22 -3.27 7.89
C ARG A 39 3.78 -2.80 8.01
N ASP A 40 2.92 -3.35 7.15
CA ASP A 40 1.48 -3.06 7.12
C ASP A 40 1.18 -1.54 7.00
N PRO A 41 1.55 -0.89 5.89
CA PRO A 41 1.51 0.58 5.75
C PRO A 41 0.15 1.21 6.04
N LEU A 42 -0.97 0.60 5.60
CA LEU A 42 -2.30 1.16 5.86
C LEU A 42 -2.67 1.11 7.34
N TRP A 43 -2.27 0.05 8.06
CA TRP A 43 -2.45 -0.01 9.51
C TRP A 43 -1.69 1.13 10.20
N GLN A 44 -0.43 1.36 9.82
CA GLN A 44 0.38 2.45 10.39
C GLN A 44 -0.24 3.81 10.12
N GLN A 45 -0.72 4.01 8.91
CA GLN A 45 -1.39 5.26 8.51
C GLN A 45 -2.66 5.50 9.35
N ARG A 46 -3.54 4.50 9.43
CA ARG A 46 -4.78 4.59 10.23
C ARG A 46 -4.50 4.79 11.72
N LEU A 47 -3.49 4.11 12.26
CA LEU A 47 -3.10 4.27 13.65
C LEU A 47 -2.60 5.70 13.93
N PHE A 48 -1.74 6.22 13.06
CA PHE A 48 -1.26 7.60 13.15
C PHE A 48 -2.41 8.60 13.09
N GLU A 49 -3.32 8.46 12.13
CA GLU A 49 -4.49 9.33 11.99
C GLU A 49 -5.39 9.26 13.22
N THR A 50 -5.69 8.06 13.70
CA THR A 50 -6.49 7.86 14.92
C THR A 50 -5.86 8.53 16.13
N GLN A 51 -4.55 8.40 16.32
CA GLN A 51 -3.84 9.00 17.44
C GLN A 51 -3.75 10.52 17.30
N ARG A 52 -3.47 11.04 16.12
CA ARG A 52 -3.43 12.49 15.84
C ARG A 52 -4.77 13.14 16.15
N ASP A 53 -5.86 12.50 15.78
CA ASP A 53 -7.22 13.02 15.94
C ASP A 53 -7.83 12.64 17.31
N GLN A 54 -7.01 12.15 18.26
CA GLN A 54 -7.41 11.72 19.60
C GLN A 54 -8.56 10.69 19.58
N GLY A 55 -8.61 9.88 18.56
CA GLY A 55 -9.64 8.87 18.34
C GLY A 55 -9.43 7.59 19.15
N ASP A 56 -10.39 6.68 19.01
CA ASP A 56 -10.39 5.39 19.71
C ASP A 56 -9.63 4.31 18.95
N VAL A 57 -8.47 3.90 19.47
CA VAL A 57 -7.66 2.80 18.89
C VAL A 57 -8.40 1.46 19.00
N GLN A 58 -9.24 1.23 20.02
CA GLN A 58 -10.05 0.00 20.09
C GLN A 58 -11.09 -0.03 18.98
N GLY A 59 -11.69 1.11 18.66
CA GLY A 59 -12.60 1.27 17.52
C GLY A 59 -11.90 1.03 16.20
N LEU A 60 -10.65 1.47 16.03
CA LEU A 60 -9.83 1.14 14.86
C LEU A 60 -9.62 -0.37 14.72
N VAL A 61 -9.27 -1.06 15.82
CA VAL A 61 -9.10 -2.53 15.81
C VAL A 61 -10.40 -3.22 15.42
N ALA A 62 -11.52 -2.81 16.01
CA ALA A 62 -12.84 -3.35 15.69
C ALA A 62 -13.19 -3.17 14.20
N SER A 63 -12.94 -1.98 13.66
CA SER A 63 -13.14 -1.67 12.25
C SER A 63 -12.32 -2.58 11.34
N CYS A 64 -11.03 -2.75 11.64
CA CYS A 64 -10.16 -3.65 10.90
C CYS A 64 -10.67 -5.11 10.94
N LEU A 65 -11.13 -5.60 12.09
CA LEU A 65 -11.68 -6.94 12.23
C LEU A 65 -12.95 -7.15 11.40
N VAL A 66 -13.83 -6.15 11.37
CA VAL A 66 -15.03 -6.17 10.52
C VAL A 66 -14.65 -6.18 9.03
N GLU A 67 -13.69 -5.37 8.63
CA GLU A 67 -13.21 -5.34 7.24
C GLU A 67 -12.56 -6.68 6.83
N ILE A 68 -11.74 -7.29 7.71
CA ILE A 68 -11.14 -8.61 7.48
C ILE A 68 -12.23 -9.67 7.32
N THR A 69 -13.20 -9.69 8.23
CA THR A 69 -14.34 -10.61 8.18
C THR A 69 -15.15 -10.45 6.89
N ARG A 70 -15.39 -9.20 6.45
CA ARG A 70 -16.01 -8.91 5.15
C ARG A 70 -15.16 -9.45 4.00
N GLY A 71 -13.84 -9.23 4.05
CA GLY A 71 -12.90 -9.71 3.04
C GLY A 71 -12.86 -11.23 2.93
N ILE A 72 -13.04 -11.96 4.02
CA ILE A 72 -13.16 -13.42 4.05
C ILE A 72 -14.44 -13.88 3.33
N ARG A 73 -15.59 -13.22 3.64
CA ARG A 73 -16.87 -13.52 2.96
C ARG A 73 -16.82 -13.27 1.47
N GLN A 74 -16.21 -12.16 1.05
CA GLN A 74 -16.03 -11.83 -0.38
C GLN A 74 -15.21 -12.88 -1.14
N ARG A 75 -14.44 -13.70 -0.42
CA ARG A 75 -13.63 -14.79 -0.99
C ARG A 75 -14.29 -16.17 -0.83
N GLY A 76 -15.59 -16.19 -0.52
CA GLY A 76 -16.39 -17.39 -0.51
C GLY A 76 -16.35 -18.21 0.80
N LEU A 77 -15.71 -17.71 1.86
CA LEU A 77 -15.73 -18.40 3.15
C LEU A 77 -16.73 -17.79 4.13
N PRO A 78 -17.39 -18.62 4.95
CA PRO A 78 -18.29 -18.12 5.98
C PRO A 78 -17.46 -17.38 7.05
N ALA A 79 -17.88 -16.16 7.37
CA ALA A 79 -17.39 -15.36 8.47
C ALA A 79 -18.49 -14.36 8.88
N SER A 80 -18.71 -14.22 10.16
CA SER A 80 -19.87 -13.53 10.72
C SER A 80 -19.46 -12.38 11.64
N VAL A 81 -20.44 -11.57 12.07
CA VAL A 81 -20.22 -10.54 13.09
C VAL A 81 -19.78 -11.13 14.43
N PRO A 82 -20.36 -12.24 14.92
CA PRO A 82 -19.84 -12.95 16.08
C PRO A 82 -18.37 -13.33 15.99
N ASP A 83 -17.87 -13.74 14.81
CA ASP A 83 -16.45 -14.08 14.62
C ASP A 83 -15.56 -12.82 14.78
N ALA A 84 -15.97 -11.69 14.23
CA ALA A 84 -15.28 -10.41 14.41
C ALA A 84 -15.26 -9.98 15.89
N ARG A 85 -16.37 -10.20 16.60
CA ARG A 85 -16.48 -9.88 18.04
C ARG A 85 -15.59 -10.80 18.88
N ALA A 86 -15.58 -12.09 18.62
CA ALA A 86 -14.69 -13.03 19.29
C ALA A 86 -13.22 -12.65 19.09
N ALA A 87 -12.83 -12.29 17.85
CA ALA A 87 -11.49 -11.79 17.58
C ALA A 87 -11.18 -10.51 18.36
N GLN A 88 -12.12 -9.58 18.48
CA GLN A 88 -11.94 -8.37 19.25
C GLN A 88 -11.73 -8.66 20.76
N GLU A 89 -12.52 -9.55 21.32
CA GLU A 89 -12.40 -9.95 22.73
C GLU A 89 -11.05 -10.62 23.01
N ILE A 90 -10.56 -11.44 22.07
CA ILE A 90 -9.21 -12.04 22.14
C ILE A 90 -8.14 -10.95 22.07
N ALA A 91 -8.22 -10.00 21.13
CA ALA A 91 -7.26 -8.92 21.01
C ALA A 91 -7.17 -8.08 22.30
N ILE A 92 -8.31 -7.73 22.89
CA ILE A 92 -8.39 -6.98 24.16
C ILE A 92 -7.77 -7.81 25.31
N SER A 93 -8.09 -9.10 25.38
CA SER A 93 -7.56 -9.99 26.41
C SER A 93 -6.03 -10.12 26.30
N LEU A 94 -5.49 -10.27 25.07
CA LEU A 94 -4.05 -10.29 24.83
C LEU A 94 -3.38 -8.98 25.22
N ALA A 95 -3.99 -7.84 24.92
CA ALA A 95 -3.48 -6.53 25.32
C ALA A 95 -3.39 -6.43 26.85
N ARG A 96 -4.44 -6.82 27.57
CA ARG A 96 -4.46 -6.83 29.03
C ARG A 96 -3.39 -7.73 29.63
N LEU A 97 -3.23 -8.94 29.10
CA LEU A 97 -2.19 -9.88 29.53
C LEU A 97 -0.77 -9.33 29.33
N ARG A 98 -0.59 -8.45 28.35
CA ARG A 98 0.69 -7.79 28.04
C ARG A 98 0.87 -6.43 28.70
N GLY A 99 -0.06 -6.01 29.54
CA GLY A 99 -0.02 -4.71 30.21
C GLY A 99 -0.20 -3.50 29.28
N LEU A 100 -0.83 -3.72 28.11
CA LEU A 100 -1.10 -2.67 27.13
C LEU A 100 -2.45 -2.03 27.39
N ALA A 101 -2.55 -0.71 27.23
CA ALA A 101 -3.81 0.01 27.40
C ALA A 101 -4.82 -0.33 26.28
N THR A 102 -4.34 -0.57 25.08
CA THR A 102 -5.15 -0.91 23.90
C THR A 102 -4.48 -1.99 23.08
N PRO A 103 -5.26 -2.81 22.35
CA PRO A 103 -4.68 -3.78 21.41
C PRO A 103 -3.91 -3.07 20.30
N GLY A 104 -2.71 -3.56 20.01
CA GLY A 104 -1.92 -3.10 18.89
C GLY A 104 -1.99 -4.08 17.71
N ARG A 105 -1.09 -3.86 16.75
CA ARG A 105 -0.97 -4.71 15.56
C ARG A 105 -0.77 -6.19 15.91
N ARG A 106 0.07 -6.49 16.90
CA ARG A 106 0.41 -7.85 17.27
C ARG A 106 -0.82 -8.59 17.81
N GLU A 107 -1.55 -7.95 18.70
CA GLU A 107 -2.78 -8.49 19.31
C GLU A 107 -3.86 -8.71 18.24
N LEU A 108 -4.00 -7.78 17.28
CA LEU A 108 -4.91 -7.91 16.16
C LEU A 108 -4.56 -9.14 15.30
N VAL A 109 -3.30 -9.31 14.92
CA VAL A 109 -2.85 -10.43 14.07
C VAL A 109 -3.09 -11.78 14.78
N GLU A 110 -2.69 -11.89 16.05
CA GLU A 110 -2.87 -13.11 16.83
C GLU A 110 -4.36 -13.44 17.05
N ALA A 111 -5.18 -12.44 17.31
CA ALA A 111 -6.63 -12.62 17.46
C ALA A 111 -7.28 -13.12 16.16
N VAL A 112 -6.91 -12.56 15.02
CA VAL A 112 -7.39 -13.01 13.71
C VAL A 112 -6.97 -14.45 13.44
N GLN A 113 -5.72 -14.79 13.72
CA GLN A 113 -5.23 -16.16 13.56
C GLN A 113 -5.99 -17.14 14.45
N THR A 114 -6.28 -16.77 15.69
CA THR A 114 -6.98 -17.62 16.63
C THR A 114 -8.47 -17.80 16.28
N ALA A 115 -9.17 -16.69 16.05
CA ALA A 115 -10.63 -16.70 15.89
C ALA A 115 -11.09 -17.03 14.47
N LEU A 116 -10.37 -16.62 13.42
CA LEU A 116 -10.87 -16.67 12.06
C LEU A 116 -10.29 -17.80 11.21
N THR A 117 -9.19 -18.45 11.62
CA THR A 117 -8.64 -19.60 10.89
C THR A 117 -9.34 -20.91 11.26
N HIS A 118 -9.95 -21.01 12.44
CA HIS A 118 -10.58 -22.21 12.99
C HIS A 118 -9.67 -23.45 12.94
N GLY A 119 -8.35 -23.25 13.15
CA GLY A 119 -7.37 -24.33 13.13
C GLY A 119 -6.97 -24.84 11.74
N GLU A 120 -7.58 -24.32 10.69
CA GLU A 120 -7.33 -24.73 9.30
C GLU A 120 -6.27 -23.83 8.63
N LEU A 121 -5.02 -24.29 8.63
CA LEU A 121 -3.88 -23.48 8.16
C LEU A 121 -3.78 -23.41 6.63
N MET A 122 -4.17 -24.44 5.89
CA MET A 122 -3.87 -24.51 4.46
C MET A 122 -4.91 -23.84 3.57
N GLY A 123 -6.18 -24.12 3.71
CA GLY A 123 -7.25 -23.52 2.86
C GLY A 123 -7.70 -22.17 3.41
N ARG A 124 -8.35 -22.19 4.57
CA ARG A 124 -8.93 -21.04 5.24
C ARG A 124 -7.87 -20.00 5.65
N GLY A 125 -6.75 -20.45 6.19
CA GLY A 125 -5.66 -19.58 6.63
C GLY A 125 -5.12 -18.70 5.49
N ARG A 126 -5.01 -19.21 4.27
CA ARG A 126 -4.57 -18.42 3.10
C ARG A 126 -5.57 -17.33 2.75
N ILE A 127 -6.87 -17.60 2.83
CA ILE A 127 -7.91 -16.60 2.56
C ILE A 127 -7.94 -15.54 3.65
N VAL A 128 -7.81 -15.93 4.91
CA VAL A 128 -7.68 -15.01 6.05
C VAL A 128 -6.45 -14.12 5.87
N ALA A 129 -5.29 -14.69 5.52
CA ALA A 129 -4.07 -13.94 5.28
C ALA A 129 -4.22 -12.91 4.14
N LYS A 130 -4.88 -13.28 3.03
CA LYS A 130 -5.18 -12.34 1.93
C LYS A 130 -6.14 -11.22 2.36
N ALA A 131 -7.15 -11.53 3.17
CA ALA A 131 -8.05 -10.53 3.70
C ALA A 131 -7.32 -9.56 4.65
N MET A 132 -6.47 -10.09 5.53
CA MET A 132 -5.60 -9.28 6.39
C MET A 132 -4.66 -8.39 5.59
N GLN A 133 -3.98 -8.94 4.59
CA GLN A 133 -3.08 -8.17 3.74
C GLN A 133 -3.81 -7.00 3.09
N TYR A 134 -5.00 -7.21 2.58
CA TYR A 134 -5.81 -6.15 1.97
C TYR A 134 -6.14 -5.01 2.96
N VAL A 135 -6.50 -5.35 4.20
CA VAL A 135 -6.90 -4.38 5.23
C VAL A 135 -5.71 -3.70 5.88
N MET A 136 -4.59 -4.38 6.04
CA MET A 136 -3.44 -3.86 6.77
C MET A 136 -2.39 -3.20 5.88
N VAL A 137 -2.14 -3.74 4.69
CA VAL A 137 -1.23 -3.14 3.71
C VAL A 137 -1.94 -2.07 2.90
N GLY A 138 -3.17 -2.37 2.44
CA GLY A 138 -3.93 -1.48 1.58
C GLY A 138 -3.41 -1.41 0.15
N ARG A 139 -4.07 -0.60 -0.66
CA ARG A 139 -3.73 -0.34 -2.08
C ARG A 139 -3.62 1.15 -2.38
N THR A 140 -3.47 1.95 -1.36
CA THR A 140 -3.35 3.40 -1.51
C THR A 140 -2.09 3.72 -2.30
N ARG A 141 -2.22 4.62 -3.26
CA ARG A 141 -1.07 5.19 -4.00
C ARG A 141 -0.83 6.59 -3.50
N GLY A 142 0.42 6.92 -3.25
CA GLY A 142 0.84 8.27 -2.92
C GLY A 142 0.63 9.21 -4.12
N HIS A 143 0.41 10.46 -3.81
CA HIS A 143 0.34 11.54 -4.79
C HIS A 143 1.43 12.54 -4.47
N LEU A 144 2.15 12.96 -5.51
CA LEU A 144 3.12 14.06 -5.37
C LEU A 144 2.37 15.39 -5.38
N ALA A 145 2.80 16.32 -4.55
CA ALA A 145 2.31 17.70 -4.62
C ALA A 145 2.52 18.26 -6.03
N PRO A 146 1.65 19.17 -6.52
CA PRO A 146 1.74 19.70 -7.87
C PRO A 146 3.09 20.31 -8.21
N GLU A 147 3.72 20.97 -7.24
CA GLU A 147 5.00 21.68 -7.38
C GLU A 147 6.23 20.81 -7.07
N THR A 148 6.04 19.51 -6.85
CA THR A 148 7.16 18.61 -6.58
C THR A 148 8.09 18.56 -7.79
N PRO A 149 9.41 18.78 -7.61
CA PRO A 149 10.39 18.68 -8.69
C PRO A 149 10.30 17.31 -9.36
N ARG A 150 10.10 17.33 -10.67
CA ARG A 150 10.07 16.13 -11.49
C ARG A 150 11.23 16.21 -12.46
N SER A 151 12.12 15.26 -12.38
CA SER A 151 13.26 15.14 -13.27
C SER A 151 13.18 13.89 -14.12
N GLY A 152 14.00 13.83 -15.16
CA GLY A 152 14.15 12.66 -15.99
C GLY A 152 13.02 12.43 -16.98
N LEU A 153 12.78 11.19 -17.32
CA LEU A 153 11.91 10.77 -18.42
C LEU A 153 10.41 10.99 -18.16
N ALA A 154 9.99 11.06 -16.88
CA ALA A 154 8.58 11.11 -16.53
C ALA A 154 7.78 12.29 -17.12
N PRO A 155 8.26 13.55 -17.09
CA PRO A 155 7.55 14.67 -17.73
C PRO A 155 7.41 14.48 -19.24
N HIS A 156 8.46 13.98 -19.90
CA HIS A 156 8.46 13.72 -21.35
C HIS A 156 7.45 12.62 -21.72
N VAL A 157 7.47 11.48 -21.02
CA VAL A 157 6.51 10.39 -21.24
C VAL A 157 5.07 10.85 -20.98
N LEU A 158 4.82 11.66 -19.93
CA LEU A 158 3.49 12.19 -19.66
C LEU A 158 3.01 13.16 -20.76
N ALA A 159 3.92 13.96 -21.33
CA ALA A 159 3.60 14.82 -22.45
C ALA A 159 3.28 14.01 -23.72
N LEU A 160 4.06 12.96 -24.01
CA LEU A 160 3.79 12.05 -25.12
C LEU A 160 2.44 11.33 -24.95
N LEU A 161 2.16 10.78 -23.76
CA LEU A 161 0.87 10.15 -23.48
C LEU A 161 -0.30 11.10 -23.67
N ALA A 162 -0.13 12.38 -23.26
CA ALA A 162 -1.13 13.40 -23.46
C ALA A 162 -1.33 13.76 -24.94
N ALA A 163 -0.24 13.91 -25.69
CA ALA A 163 -0.27 14.19 -27.14
C ALA A 163 -0.93 13.05 -27.91
N LEU A 164 -0.65 11.80 -27.53
CA LEU A 164 -1.20 10.61 -28.16
C LEU A 164 -2.60 10.23 -27.61
N ARG A 165 -3.15 11.02 -26.67
CA ARG A 165 -4.43 10.74 -25.98
C ARG A 165 -4.49 9.35 -25.35
N LEU A 166 -3.35 8.81 -24.92
CA LEU A 166 -3.27 7.51 -24.26
C LEU A 166 -3.59 7.61 -22.76
N PRO A 167 -4.23 6.57 -22.17
CA PRO A 167 -4.55 6.57 -20.75
C PRO A 167 -3.28 6.52 -19.88
N ARG A 168 -3.24 7.31 -18.81
CA ARG A 168 -2.10 7.40 -17.85
C ARG A 168 -1.98 6.23 -16.88
N GLY A 169 -2.78 5.21 -17.00
CA GLY A 169 -2.80 4.10 -16.06
C GLY A 169 -2.82 2.74 -16.75
N ALA A 170 -2.25 1.74 -16.09
CA ALA A 170 -2.26 0.33 -16.52
C ALA A 170 -3.64 -0.35 -16.47
N LYS A 171 -4.73 0.38 -16.45
CA LYS A 171 -6.01 -0.13 -16.93
C LYS A 171 -5.97 -0.01 -18.45
N LEU A 172 -5.26 -0.93 -19.06
CA LEU A 172 -5.73 -1.52 -20.30
C LEU A 172 -7.09 -2.16 -19.93
N ALA A 173 -8.16 -1.35 -19.95
CA ALA A 173 -9.41 -1.92 -20.36
C ALA A 173 -9.07 -2.61 -21.68
N MET A 174 -9.28 -3.90 -21.77
CA MET A 174 -9.32 -4.56 -23.07
C MET A 174 -10.48 -3.86 -23.78
N ALA A 175 -10.12 -2.79 -24.51
CA ALA A 175 -11.02 -2.20 -25.47
C ALA A 175 -11.29 -3.33 -26.49
N GLU A 176 -12.55 -3.56 -26.78
CA GLU A 176 -12.93 -4.44 -27.87
C GLU A 176 -12.07 -4.09 -29.09
N PRO A 177 -11.52 -5.07 -29.82
CA PRO A 177 -10.61 -4.81 -30.93
C PRO A 177 -11.12 -3.84 -31.99
N GLU A 178 -12.43 -3.63 -32.05
CA GLU A 178 -13.12 -2.72 -32.96
C GLU A 178 -12.97 -1.24 -32.57
N ASP A 179 -12.69 -0.93 -31.29
CA ASP A 179 -12.47 0.45 -30.83
C ASP A 179 -11.04 0.96 -31.03
N LEU A 180 -10.12 0.07 -31.36
CA LEU A 180 -8.75 0.39 -31.75
C LEU A 180 -8.75 0.70 -33.27
N ARG A 181 -9.33 1.82 -33.67
CA ARG A 181 -9.02 2.40 -34.97
C ARG A 181 -7.56 2.81 -34.99
N LEU A 182 -6.76 1.98 -35.63
CA LEU A 182 -5.30 2.09 -35.72
C LEU A 182 -4.79 3.35 -36.42
N ASP A 183 -5.67 4.14 -37.04
CA ASP A 183 -5.30 5.33 -37.80
C ASP A 183 -4.62 6.44 -36.98
N PRO A 184 -5.05 6.78 -35.75
CA PRO A 184 -4.32 7.77 -34.95
C PRO A 184 -2.97 7.28 -34.44
N LEU A 185 -2.86 5.97 -34.18
CA LEU A 185 -1.60 5.34 -33.73
C LEU A 185 -0.58 5.21 -34.86
N ARG A 186 -1.00 4.91 -36.06
CA ARG A 186 -0.12 4.83 -37.24
C ARG A 186 0.47 6.20 -37.59
N GLY A 187 -0.33 7.25 -37.54
CA GLY A 187 0.16 8.60 -37.79
C GLY A 187 1.17 9.08 -36.74
N ALA A 188 0.91 8.78 -35.45
CA ALA A 188 1.78 9.19 -34.36
C ALA A 188 3.09 8.36 -34.30
N ILE A 189 3.05 7.07 -34.61
CA ILE A 189 4.24 6.20 -34.68
C ILE A 189 5.04 6.53 -35.96
N GLY A 190 4.40 6.82 -37.07
CA GLY A 190 5.06 7.29 -38.28
C GLY A 190 5.85 8.57 -38.05
N ALA A 191 5.26 9.57 -37.44
CA ALA A 191 5.94 10.83 -37.11
C ALA A 191 7.12 10.67 -36.14
N LEU A 192 7.06 9.69 -35.24
CA LEU A 192 8.17 9.38 -34.31
C LEU A 192 9.32 8.61 -34.97
N LEU A 193 9.05 7.88 -36.04
CA LEU A 193 10.07 7.12 -36.80
C LEU A 193 10.71 7.96 -37.87
N ASP A 194 10.02 9.00 -38.38
CA ASP A 194 10.56 9.94 -39.37
C ASP A 194 11.48 11.01 -38.77
N ASP A 195 11.40 11.23 -37.43
CA ASP A 195 12.26 12.17 -36.67
C ASP A 195 13.53 11.50 -36.09
N ALA A 196 13.77 10.21 -36.34
CA ALA A 196 14.90 9.44 -35.83
C ALA A 196 15.92 9.12 -36.93
#